data_448da85f0940c618b73ea7163698a158
#
_entry.id   448da85f0940c618b73ea7163698a158
#
_cell.length_a   1.000
_cell.length_b   1.000
_cell.length_c   1.000
_cell.angle_alpha   90.00
_cell.angle_beta   90.00
_cell.angle_gamma   90.00
#
_symmetry.space_group_name_H-M   'P 1'
#
loop_
_entity.id
_entity.type
_entity.pdbx_description
1 polymer ?
#
loop_
_entity_poly.entity_id
_entity_poly.type
_entity_poly.pdbx_seq_one_letter_code
_entity_poly.pdbx_strand_id
1 'polypeptide(L)'
;ERLVENNTYPINIFHIDAPQSADIDHHHGAAFREGKRNIGYWAWELPEFPDDWVPYFRYFDEIWTPSNFVREAVAMKSPIPVITIPHCIEFKMPEKQEREKFWLPSDKFLFLFAYDLNSYQPRKNPMAVIHAFKTAFGGSAVKDV
;
A
#
# COMPACT_ATOMS: atom_id res chain seq x y z
N GLU A 1 14.64 -17.18 -2.01
CA GLU A 1 13.93 -16.61 -3.18
C GLU A 1 14.79 -16.86 -4.42
N ARG A 2 14.20 -17.44 -5.45
CA ARG A 2 14.93 -17.73 -6.69
C ARG A 2 14.40 -16.81 -7.78
N LEU A 3 15.17 -15.80 -8.12
CA LEU A 3 14.90 -14.99 -9.30
C LEU A 3 15.20 -15.82 -10.55
N VAL A 4 14.28 -15.85 -11.49
CA VAL A 4 14.42 -16.54 -12.77
C VAL A 4 14.28 -15.53 -13.91
N GLU A 5 15.13 -15.67 -14.91
CA GLU A 5 15.12 -14.77 -16.09
C GLU A 5 13.99 -15.12 -17.07
N ASN A 6 13.53 -16.38 -17.05
CA ASN A 6 12.54 -16.89 -18.00
C ASN A 6 11.14 -16.90 -17.38
N ASN A 7 10.22 -16.19 -18.02
CA ASN A 7 8.80 -16.19 -17.67
C ASN A 7 8.09 -17.41 -18.29
N THR A 8 8.05 -18.53 -17.56
CA THR A 8 7.47 -19.80 -18.02
C THR A 8 6.02 -20.04 -17.60
N TYR A 9 5.48 -19.21 -16.72
CA TYR A 9 4.13 -19.38 -16.18
C TYR A 9 3.07 -18.74 -17.08
N PRO A 10 1.84 -19.30 -17.11
CA PRO A 10 0.73 -18.76 -17.91
C PRO A 10 0.08 -17.51 -17.28
N ILE A 11 0.48 -17.14 -16.06
CA ILE A 11 -0.08 -16.02 -15.31
C ILE A 11 1.08 -15.12 -14.87
N ASN A 12 0.92 -13.84 -15.10
CA ASN A 12 1.79 -12.79 -14.58
C ASN A 12 1.03 -11.98 -13.51
N ILE A 13 1.66 -11.72 -12.37
CA ILE A 13 1.17 -10.77 -11.38
C ILE A 13 2.20 -9.66 -11.25
N PHE A 14 1.80 -8.44 -11.59
CA PHE A 14 2.63 -7.25 -11.53
C PHE A 14 2.24 -6.42 -10.30
N HIS A 15 3.06 -6.47 -9.27
CA HIS A 15 2.86 -5.70 -8.05
C HIS A 15 3.56 -4.34 -8.21
N ILE A 16 2.93 -3.44 -8.92
CA ILE A 16 3.42 -2.11 -9.29
C ILE A 16 2.24 -1.13 -9.30
N ASP A 17 2.50 0.18 -9.21
CA ASP A 17 1.46 1.18 -9.40
C ASP A 17 1.11 1.37 -10.88
N ALA A 18 -0.09 1.89 -11.15
CA ALA A 18 -0.61 2.03 -12.51
C ALA A 18 0.35 2.76 -13.48
N PRO A 19 0.99 3.90 -13.15
CA PRO A 19 1.91 4.58 -14.05
C PRO A 19 3.13 3.75 -14.44
N GLN A 20 3.62 2.89 -13.54
CA GLN A 20 4.78 2.03 -13.78
C GLN A 20 4.47 0.86 -14.72
N SER A 21 3.20 0.66 -15.07
CA SER A 21 2.79 -0.42 -15.99
C SER A 21 3.42 -0.29 -17.38
N ALA A 22 3.74 0.92 -17.81
CA ALA A 22 4.44 1.15 -19.08
C ALA A 22 5.87 0.59 -19.08
N ASP A 23 6.49 0.49 -17.90
CA ASP A 23 7.86 0.00 -17.75
C ASP A 23 7.96 -1.50 -18.03
N ILE A 24 6.84 -2.24 -17.92
CA ILE A 24 6.80 -3.68 -18.23
C ILE A 24 7.32 -3.95 -19.64
N ASP A 25 6.74 -3.26 -20.64
CA ASP A 25 7.12 -3.45 -22.03
C ASP A 25 8.50 -2.86 -22.33
N HIS A 26 8.89 -1.80 -21.64
CA HIS A 26 10.21 -1.19 -21.77
C HIS A 26 11.33 -2.14 -21.29
N HIS A 27 11.14 -2.82 -20.18
CA HIS A 27 12.18 -3.68 -19.58
C HIS A 27 12.16 -5.11 -20.10
N HIS A 28 10.97 -5.65 -20.44
CA HIS A 28 10.80 -7.06 -20.77
C HIS A 28 10.34 -7.32 -22.21
N GLY A 29 9.91 -6.28 -22.93
CA GLY A 29 9.29 -6.40 -24.25
C GLY A 29 7.82 -6.87 -24.18
N ALA A 30 7.04 -6.56 -25.21
CA ALA A 30 5.62 -6.92 -25.26
C ALA A 30 5.38 -8.44 -25.22
N ALA A 31 6.27 -9.23 -25.80
CA ALA A 31 6.19 -10.70 -25.77
C ALA A 31 6.17 -11.31 -24.38
N PHE A 32 6.64 -10.59 -23.35
CA PHE A 32 6.61 -11.05 -21.97
C PHE A 32 5.18 -11.28 -21.44
N ARG A 33 4.21 -10.53 -21.96
CA ARG A 33 2.79 -10.59 -21.59
C ARG A 33 1.93 -11.42 -22.56
N GLU A 34 2.42 -11.66 -23.79
CA GLU A 34 1.65 -12.33 -24.84
C GLU A 34 1.25 -13.76 -24.46
N GLY A 35 -0.02 -14.10 -24.73
CA GLY A 35 -0.57 -15.44 -24.47
C GLY A 35 -0.70 -15.79 -22.99
N LYS A 36 -0.59 -14.82 -22.09
CA LYS A 36 -0.68 -15.00 -20.65
C LYS A 36 -1.80 -14.17 -20.05
N ARG A 37 -2.29 -14.60 -18.88
CA ARG A 37 -3.16 -13.77 -18.06
C ARG A 37 -2.31 -12.78 -17.27
N ASN A 38 -2.52 -11.51 -17.50
CA ASN A 38 -1.77 -10.43 -16.88
C ASN A 38 -2.63 -9.73 -15.81
N ILE A 39 -2.17 -9.73 -14.59
CA ILE A 39 -2.86 -9.19 -13.43
C ILE A 39 -2.05 -8.03 -12.89
N GLY A 40 -2.65 -6.85 -12.79
CA GLY A 40 -2.06 -5.71 -12.08
C GLY A 40 -2.47 -5.73 -10.61
N TYR A 41 -1.54 -5.65 -9.68
CA TYR A 41 -1.84 -5.47 -8.27
C TYR A 41 -1.56 -4.01 -7.90
N TRP A 42 -2.62 -3.20 -7.87
CA TRP A 42 -2.53 -1.74 -7.74
C TRP A 42 -2.94 -1.25 -6.35
N ALA A 43 -2.20 -0.28 -5.82
CA ALA A 43 -2.57 0.49 -4.65
C ALA A 43 -3.02 1.91 -5.05
N TRP A 44 -3.95 2.46 -4.27
CA TRP A 44 -4.39 3.84 -4.40
C TRP A 44 -4.97 4.32 -3.06
N GLU A 45 -4.74 5.58 -2.69
CA GLU A 45 -5.11 6.04 -1.36
C GLU A 45 -6.22 7.11 -1.34
N LEU A 46 -6.73 7.50 -2.51
CA LEU A 46 -7.77 8.53 -2.62
C LEU A 46 -9.08 7.94 -3.19
N PRO A 47 -10.24 8.59 -2.95
CA PRO A 47 -11.53 8.09 -3.40
C PRO A 47 -11.70 8.13 -4.92
N GLU A 48 -10.97 8.99 -5.62
CA GLU A 48 -11.03 9.12 -7.07
C GLU A 48 -9.75 8.62 -7.72
N PHE A 49 -9.88 7.65 -8.63
CA PHE A 49 -8.78 7.18 -9.44
C PHE A 49 -8.44 8.19 -10.54
N PRO A 50 -7.17 8.53 -10.78
CA PRO A 50 -6.78 9.55 -11.75
C PRO A 50 -7.16 9.17 -13.19
N ASP A 51 -7.69 10.15 -13.96
CA ASP A 51 -8.05 9.92 -15.37
C ASP A 51 -6.81 9.62 -16.22
N ASP A 52 -5.68 10.25 -15.91
CA ASP A 52 -4.41 10.03 -16.59
C ASP A 52 -3.87 8.60 -16.43
N TRP A 53 -4.42 7.84 -15.48
CA TRP A 53 -4.00 6.45 -15.22
C TRP A 53 -4.89 5.42 -15.93
N VAL A 54 -6.05 5.83 -16.45
CA VAL A 54 -6.97 4.95 -17.18
C VAL A 54 -6.31 4.22 -18.36
N PRO A 55 -5.41 4.85 -19.15
CA PRO A 55 -4.75 4.16 -20.26
C PRO A 55 -3.90 2.95 -19.86
N TYR A 56 -3.51 2.83 -18.60
CA TYR A 56 -2.68 1.71 -18.12
C TYR A 56 -3.44 0.41 -17.94
N PHE A 57 -4.77 0.41 -17.90
CA PHE A 57 -5.57 -0.83 -17.89
C PHE A 57 -5.27 -1.72 -19.10
N ARG A 58 -4.84 -1.17 -20.23
CA ARG A 58 -4.50 -1.92 -21.46
C ARG A 58 -3.43 -3.00 -21.28
N TYR A 59 -2.66 -2.93 -20.19
CA TYR A 59 -1.59 -3.89 -19.91
C TYR A 59 -2.10 -5.17 -19.22
N PHE A 60 -3.35 -5.20 -18.77
CA PHE A 60 -3.87 -6.21 -17.87
C PHE A 60 -5.22 -6.78 -18.33
N ASP A 61 -5.49 -8.00 -17.89
CA ASP A 61 -6.77 -8.69 -18.05
C ASP A 61 -7.68 -8.45 -16.84
N GLU A 62 -7.08 -8.18 -15.67
CA GLU A 62 -7.78 -7.81 -14.45
C GLU A 62 -6.87 -7.04 -13.49
N ILE A 63 -7.47 -6.30 -12.57
CA ILE A 63 -6.76 -5.59 -11.51
C ILE A 63 -7.12 -6.19 -10.15
N TRP A 64 -6.10 -6.42 -9.34
CA TRP A 64 -6.25 -6.74 -7.93
C TRP A 64 -5.95 -5.52 -7.08
N THR A 65 -6.69 -5.36 -5.98
CA THR A 65 -6.55 -4.22 -5.07
C THR A 65 -6.54 -4.70 -3.61
N PRO A 66 -5.81 -4.03 -2.70
CA PRO A 66 -5.64 -4.50 -1.32
C PRO A 66 -6.88 -4.32 -0.44
N SER A 67 -7.85 -3.52 -0.86
CA SER A 67 -9.06 -3.25 -0.08
C SER A 67 -10.26 -2.90 -0.95
N ASN A 68 -11.46 -2.98 -0.37
CA ASN A 68 -12.68 -2.56 -1.05
C ASN A 68 -12.68 -1.05 -1.37
N PHE A 69 -12.08 -0.22 -0.51
CA PHE A 69 -11.92 1.20 -0.78
C PHE A 69 -11.16 1.45 -2.09
N VAL A 70 -10.02 0.80 -2.27
CA VAL A 70 -9.25 0.91 -3.52
C VAL A 70 -10.02 0.32 -4.70
N ARG A 71 -10.65 -0.84 -4.51
CA ARG A 71 -11.46 -1.47 -5.56
C ARG A 71 -12.55 -0.53 -6.07
N GLU A 72 -13.27 0.13 -5.18
CA GLU A 72 -14.36 1.04 -5.55
C GLU A 72 -13.83 2.23 -6.35
N ALA A 73 -12.73 2.86 -5.92
CA ALA A 73 -12.12 3.96 -6.63
C ALA A 73 -11.65 3.55 -8.06
N VAL A 74 -10.98 2.41 -8.17
CA VAL A 74 -10.45 1.90 -9.45
C VAL A 74 -11.57 1.41 -10.37
N ALA A 75 -12.57 0.69 -9.83
CA ALA A 75 -13.66 0.11 -10.60
C ALA A 75 -14.56 1.16 -11.27
N MET A 76 -14.65 2.36 -10.72
CA MET A 76 -15.43 3.45 -11.33
C MET A 76 -14.95 3.83 -12.74
N LYS A 77 -13.68 3.57 -13.06
CA LYS A 77 -13.05 3.94 -14.34
C LYS A 77 -12.49 2.74 -15.11
N SER A 78 -12.52 1.56 -14.51
CA SER A 78 -11.93 0.36 -15.10
C SER A 78 -12.80 -0.26 -16.18
N PRO A 79 -12.25 -0.53 -17.38
CA PRO A 79 -12.92 -1.32 -18.41
C PRO A 79 -12.76 -2.84 -18.23
N ILE A 80 -11.99 -3.27 -17.21
CA ILE A 80 -11.70 -4.69 -16.93
C ILE A 80 -12.07 -5.02 -15.48
N PRO A 81 -12.21 -6.31 -15.11
CA PRO A 81 -12.54 -6.70 -13.74
C PRO A 81 -11.57 -6.15 -12.68
N VAL A 82 -12.11 -5.68 -11.57
CA VAL A 82 -11.34 -5.25 -10.40
C VAL A 82 -11.76 -6.07 -9.19
N ILE A 83 -10.81 -6.75 -8.56
CA ILE A 83 -11.04 -7.72 -7.50
C ILE A 83 -10.28 -7.31 -6.24
N THR A 84 -10.90 -7.43 -5.08
CA THR A 84 -10.22 -7.22 -3.80
C THR A 84 -9.47 -8.47 -3.40
N ILE A 85 -8.15 -8.36 -3.32
CA ILE A 85 -7.23 -9.38 -2.79
C ILE A 85 -6.40 -8.69 -1.69
N PRO A 86 -6.75 -8.84 -0.43
CA PRO A 86 -5.99 -8.22 0.67
C PRO A 86 -4.55 -8.70 0.72
N HIS A 87 -3.65 -7.84 1.20
CA HIS A 87 -2.28 -8.27 1.50
C HIS A 87 -2.31 -9.41 2.51
N CYS A 88 -1.59 -10.49 2.20
CA CYS A 88 -1.36 -11.56 3.17
C CYS A 88 -0.29 -11.09 4.15
N ILE A 89 -0.72 -10.63 5.31
CA ILE A 89 0.16 -10.18 6.38
C ILE A 89 0.01 -11.17 7.53
N GLU A 90 1.06 -11.91 7.80
CA GLU A 90 1.17 -12.80 8.95
C GLU A 90 2.46 -12.48 9.70
N PHE A 91 2.35 -12.31 11.01
CA PHE A 91 3.52 -12.19 11.87
C PHE A 91 3.27 -12.90 13.20
N LYS A 92 4.31 -13.50 13.73
CA LYS A 92 4.27 -14.10 15.05
C LYS A 92 4.47 -13.02 16.11
N MET A 93 3.47 -12.83 16.95
CA MET A 93 3.62 -11.92 18.09
C MET A 93 4.74 -12.42 19.02
N PRO A 94 5.62 -11.53 19.48
CA PRO A 94 6.61 -11.90 20.48
C PRO A 94 5.89 -12.32 21.79
N GLU A 95 6.37 -13.39 22.41
CA GLU A 95 5.83 -13.91 23.67
C GLU A 95 5.96 -12.90 24.81
N LYS A 96 6.99 -12.05 24.75
CA LYS A 96 7.26 -11.01 25.73
C LYS A 96 7.40 -9.65 25.05
N GLN A 97 6.67 -8.67 25.57
CA GLN A 97 6.83 -7.27 25.16
C GLN A 97 7.99 -6.64 25.93
N GLU A 98 9.01 -6.17 25.19
CA GLU A 98 10.24 -5.65 25.78
C GLU A 98 10.39 -4.17 25.45
N ARG A 99 9.60 -3.31 26.12
CA ARG A 99 9.68 -1.84 25.94
C ARG A 99 11.07 -1.28 26.19
N GLU A 100 11.80 -1.88 27.14
CA GLU A 100 13.15 -1.48 27.50
C GLU A 100 14.14 -1.54 26.34
N LYS A 101 14.00 -2.50 25.41
CA LYS A 101 14.81 -2.59 24.20
C LYS A 101 14.68 -1.37 23.28
N PHE A 102 13.60 -0.64 23.41
CA PHE A 102 13.30 0.55 22.63
C PHE A 102 13.40 1.84 23.45
N TRP A 103 13.97 1.76 24.66
CA TRP A 103 14.06 2.86 25.63
C TRP A 103 12.71 3.53 25.91
N LEU A 104 11.63 2.73 25.89
CA LEU A 104 10.28 3.21 26.15
C LEU A 104 9.95 3.03 27.64
N PRO A 105 9.25 4.00 28.26
CA PRO A 105 8.85 3.89 29.67
C PRO A 105 7.86 2.71 29.85
N SER A 106 8.05 1.97 30.95
CA SER A 106 7.19 0.82 31.27
C SER A 106 5.87 1.22 31.94
N ASP A 107 5.86 2.40 32.57
CA ASP A 107 4.75 2.93 33.41
C ASP A 107 3.88 3.96 32.71
N LYS A 108 4.10 4.20 31.40
CA LYS A 108 3.34 5.17 30.61
C LYS A 108 2.43 4.51 29.58
N PHE A 109 1.30 5.13 29.28
CA PHE A 109 0.53 4.82 28.10
C PHE A 109 1.19 5.46 26.88
N LEU A 110 1.45 4.66 25.84
CA LEU A 110 2.20 5.11 24.67
C LEU A 110 1.29 5.19 23.44
N PHE A 111 1.33 6.34 22.78
CA PHE A 111 0.73 6.53 21.46
C PHE A 111 1.83 6.41 20.40
N LEU A 112 1.65 5.51 19.44
CA LEU A 112 2.54 5.36 18.31
C LEU A 112 1.91 5.97 17.06
N PHE A 113 2.64 6.87 16.43
CA PHE A 113 2.35 7.35 15.08
C PHE A 113 3.59 7.16 14.21
N ALA A 114 3.45 6.41 13.13
CA ALA A 114 4.55 6.14 12.21
C ALA A 114 4.12 6.43 10.76
N TYR A 115 5.00 7.05 9.99
CA TYR A 115 4.79 7.30 8.57
C TYR A 115 6.13 7.45 7.84
N ASP A 116 6.11 7.25 6.51
CA ASP A 116 7.28 7.45 5.67
C ASP A 116 7.49 8.96 5.42
N LEU A 117 8.67 9.47 5.77
CA LEU A 117 9.07 10.87 5.60
C LEU A 117 9.13 11.29 4.12
N ASN A 118 9.35 10.35 3.19
CA ASN A 118 9.33 10.59 1.75
C ASN A 118 7.91 10.61 1.17
N SER A 119 6.90 10.26 1.96
CA SER A 119 5.50 10.27 1.55
C SER A 119 4.94 11.69 1.47
N TYR A 120 3.79 11.85 0.80
CA TYR A 120 3.09 13.13 0.72
C TYR A 120 2.64 13.61 2.11
N GLN A 121 3.35 14.59 2.66
CA GLN A 121 3.21 15.06 4.04
C GLN A 121 1.80 15.55 4.40
N PRO A 122 1.08 16.34 3.54
CA PRO A 122 -0.28 16.75 3.85
C PRO A 122 -1.24 15.58 4.06
N ARG A 123 -1.10 14.48 3.31
CA ARG A 123 -1.93 13.27 3.48
C ARG A 123 -1.63 12.55 4.80
N LYS A 124 -0.36 12.48 5.20
CA LYS A 124 0.05 11.84 6.47
C LYS A 124 -0.29 12.70 7.69
N ASN A 125 -0.35 14.02 7.50
CA ASN A 125 -0.78 15.03 8.47
C ASN A 125 -0.19 14.88 9.89
N PRO A 126 1.14 14.81 10.05
CA PRO A 126 1.77 14.59 11.35
C PRO A 126 1.47 15.71 12.34
N MET A 127 1.29 16.95 11.84
CA MET A 127 0.98 18.08 12.70
C MET A 127 -0.38 17.96 13.38
N ALA A 128 -1.39 17.40 12.70
CA ALA A 128 -2.70 17.16 13.32
C ALA A 128 -2.61 16.16 14.47
N VAL A 129 -1.80 15.11 14.33
CA VAL A 129 -1.58 14.13 15.41
C VAL A 129 -0.92 14.80 16.62
N ILE A 130 0.12 15.61 16.39
CA ILE A 130 0.80 16.35 17.47
C ILE A 130 -0.15 17.35 18.16
N HIS A 131 -0.95 18.09 17.37
CA HIS A 131 -1.93 19.02 17.92
C HIS A 131 -3.02 18.31 18.73
N ALA A 132 -3.58 17.23 18.21
CA ALA A 132 -4.59 16.42 18.91
C ALA A 132 -4.05 15.89 20.23
N PHE A 133 -2.83 15.35 20.21
CA PHE A 133 -2.16 14.86 21.42
C PHE A 133 -1.95 15.97 22.46
N LYS A 134 -1.40 17.12 22.04
CA LYS A 134 -1.21 18.27 22.94
C LYS A 134 -2.52 18.82 23.49
N THR A 135 -3.59 18.84 22.69
CA THR A 135 -4.92 19.29 23.13
C THR A 135 -5.49 18.34 24.18
N ALA A 136 -5.35 17.04 23.95
CA ALA A 136 -5.91 16.04 24.86
C ALA A 136 -5.12 15.89 26.16
N PHE A 137 -3.78 15.98 26.09
CA PHE A 137 -2.87 15.60 27.18
C PHE A 137 -1.88 16.70 27.60
N GLY A 138 -1.94 17.88 27.00
CA GLY A 138 -1.01 18.99 27.28
C GLY A 138 -1.24 19.72 28.60
N GLY A 139 -2.23 19.33 29.39
CA GLY A 139 -2.52 19.90 30.70
C GLY A 139 -1.62 19.31 31.80
N SER A 140 -1.26 20.12 32.79
CA SER A 140 -0.42 19.71 33.92
C SER A 140 -0.99 18.58 34.82
N ALA A 141 -2.26 18.20 34.61
CA ALA A 141 -2.93 17.13 35.33
C ALA A 141 -2.70 15.71 34.78
N VAL A 142 -2.20 15.59 33.56
CA VAL A 142 -1.98 14.27 32.90
C VAL A 142 -0.53 13.87 33.07
N LYS A 143 -0.27 12.99 34.04
CA LYS A 143 1.11 12.55 34.38
C LYS A 143 1.51 11.20 33.78
N ASP A 144 0.55 10.43 33.24
CA ASP A 144 0.76 9.03 32.87
C ASP A 144 0.74 8.76 31.36
N VAL A 145 0.95 9.79 30.56
CA VAL A 145 1.03 9.73 29.10
C VAL A 145 2.42 10.21 28.63
#